data_9a9fc892eaffb9494f67604a5dfb2571
#
_entry.id   9a9fc892eaffb9494f67604a5dfb2571
#
_cell.length_a   1.000
_cell.length_b   1.000
_cell.length_c   1.000
_cell.angle_alpha   90.00
_cell.angle_beta   90.00
_cell.angle_gamma   90.00
#
_symmetry.space_group_name_H-M   'P 1'
#
loop_
_entity.id
_entity.type
_entity.pdbx_description
1 polymer ?
#
loop_
_entity_poly.entity_id
_entity_poly.type
_entity_poly.pdbx_seq_one_letter_code
_entity_poly.pdbx_strand_id
1 'polypeptide(L)'
;MTAIDPTAERNARAHQYLQEGRDDLAIPLFEEVLADMERVLGPDHPDTLASRNNLAYAYQAAGRLGKAISQYKKVLAHQLRVLGAGHPDTIASRNNLASAYYAAGRLGEAIPLFEKVLADSARVLGPDHPDTLTSRRNLEAARRARESGSASARAP
;
A
#
# COMPACT_ATOMS: atom_id res chain seq x y z
N MET A 1 -7.54 -30.81 -19.64
CA MET A 1 -8.26 -29.82 -18.82
C MET A 1 -7.35 -29.48 -17.65
N THR A 2 -6.63 -28.37 -17.71
CA THR A 2 -5.87 -27.84 -16.58
C THR A 2 -6.88 -27.43 -15.51
N ALA A 3 -6.83 -28.05 -14.35
CA ALA A 3 -7.61 -27.59 -13.19
C ALA A 3 -7.22 -26.13 -12.94
N ILE A 4 -8.17 -25.23 -13.06
CA ILE A 4 -7.97 -23.82 -12.72
C ILE A 4 -7.67 -23.80 -11.22
N ASP A 5 -6.54 -23.18 -10.85
CA ASP A 5 -6.18 -23.03 -9.44
C ASP A 5 -7.28 -22.23 -8.72
N PRO A 6 -7.99 -22.81 -7.75
CA PRO A 6 -9.09 -22.14 -7.06
C PRO A 6 -8.68 -20.82 -6.41
N THR A 7 -7.41 -20.69 -6.05
CA THR A 7 -6.86 -19.47 -5.44
C THR A 7 -6.71 -18.36 -6.48
N ALA A 8 -6.25 -18.70 -7.69
CA ALA A 8 -6.14 -17.75 -8.79
C ALA A 8 -7.53 -17.24 -9.24
N GLU A 9 -8.52 -18.13 -9.31
CA GLU A 9 -9.90 -17.76 -9.64
C GLU A 9 -10.51 -16.83 -8.58
N ARG A 10 -10.35 -17.15 -7.29
CA ARG A 10 -10.81 -16.29 -6.20
C ARG A 10 -10.13 -14.92 -6.22
N ASN A 11 -8.84 -14.88 -6.48
CA ASN A 11 -8.09 -13.62 -6.59
C ASN A 11 -8.61 -12.75 -7.75
N ALA A 12 -8.85 -13.35 -8.93
CA ALA A 12 -9.41 -12.63 -10.08
C ALA A 12 -10.80 -12.07 -9.77
N ARG A 13 -11.67 -12.88 -9.15
CA ARG A 13 -13.01 -12.44 -8.73
C ARG A 13 -12.97 -11.32 -7.69
N ALA A 14 -12.05 -11.39 -6.74
CA ALA A 14 -11.85 -10.34 -5.74
C ALA A 14 -11.46 -9.02 -6.40
N HIS A 15 -10.55 -9.04 -7.36
CA HIS A 15 -10.18 -7.85 -8.14
C HIS A 15 -11.36 -7.29 -8.94
N GLN A 16 -12.17 -8.14 -9.54
CA GLN A 16 -13.38 -7.71 -10.26
C GLN A 16 -14.34 -6.98 -9.31
N TYR A 17 -14.65 -7.55 -8.15
CA TYR A 17 -15.53 -6.91 -7.15
C TYR A 17 -14.97 -5.58 -6.66
N LEU A 18 -13.66 -5.49 -6.47
CA LEU A 18 -13.02 -4.24 -6.09
C LEU A 18 -13.17 -3.15 -7.15
N GLN A 19 -13.04 -3.51 -8.44
CA GLN A 19 -13.27 -2.58 -9.57
C GLN A 19 -14.73 -2.13 -9.67
N GLU A 20 -15.67 -2.98 -9.26
CA GLU A 20 -17.10 -2.69 -9.20
C GLU A 20 -17.50 -1.87 -7.94
N GLY A 21 -16.54 -1.56 -7.05
CA GLY A 21 -16.79 -0.89 -5.77
C GLY A 21 -17.53 -1.77 -4.74
N ARG A 22 -17.48 -3.09 -4.92
CA ARG A 22 -18.13 -4.08 -4.05
C ARG A 22 -17.13 -4.63 -3.03
N ASP A 23 -16.66 -3.76 -2.16
CA ASP A 23 -15.60 -4.06 -1.19
C ASP A 23 -16.04 -5.14 -0.18
N ASP A 24 -17.33 -5.20 0.13
CA ASP A 24 -17.95 -6.21 0.99
C ASP A 24 -17.79 -7.64 0.46
N LEU A 25 -17.71 -7.82 -0.86
CA LEU A 25 -17.47 -9.09 -1.52
C LEU A 25 -16.00 -9.32 -1.84
N ALA A 26 -15.26 -8.26 -2.15
CA ALA A 26 -13.84 -8.35 -2.50
C ALA A 26 -12.99 -8.74 -1.30
N ILE A 27 -13.19 -8.10 -0.14
CA ILE A 27 -12.36 -8.28 1.05
C ILE A 27 -12.35 -9.72 1.55
N PRO A 28 -13.50 -10.42 1.75
CA PRO A 28 -13.48 -11.80 2.19
C PRO A 28 -12.70 -12.73 1.26
N LEU A 29 -12.79 -12.52 -0.05
CA LEU A 29 -12.05 -13.33 -1.03
C LEU A 29 -10.53 -13.07 -0.93
N PHE A 30 -10.10 -11.83 -0.76
CA PHE A 30 -8.68 -11.52 -0.54
C PHE A 30 -8.18 -12.08 0.80
N GLU A 31 -8.99 -12.09 1.85
CA GLU A 31 -8.66 -12.71 3.14
C GLU A 31 -8.46 -14.23 2.98
N GLU A 32 -9.33 -14.93 2.25
CA GLU A 32 -9.20 -16.35 1.94
C GLU A 32 -7.95 -16.64 1.11
N VAL A 33 -7.71 -15.85 0.05
CA VAL A 33 -6.51 -15.99 -0.81
C VAL A 33 -5.25 -15.83 0.02
N LEU A 34 -5.18 -14.81 0.88
CA LEU A 34 -4.01 -14.59 1.73
C LEU A 34 -3.80 -15.74 2.71
N ALA A 35 -4.86 -16.24 3.35
CA ALA A 35 -4.77 -17.37 4.27
C ALA A 35 -4.26 -18.65 3.58
N ASP A 36 -4.72 -18.92 2.37
CA ASP A 36 -4.24 -20.06 1.57
C ASP A 36 -2.76 -19.87 1.18
N MET A 37 -2.36 -18.68 0.75
CA MET A 37 -0.97 -18.38 0.41
C MET A 37 -0.04 -18.51 1.62
N GLU A 38 -0.44 -18.02 2.78
CA GLU A 38 0.32 -18.18 4.04
C GLU A 38 0.49 -19.64 4.43
N ARG A 39 -0.57 -20.44 4.27
CA ARG A 39 -0.56 -21.86 4.60
C ARG A 39 0.31 -22.69 3.65
N VAL A 40 0.29 -22.39 2.35
CA VAL A 40 0.94 -23.20 1.31
C VAL A 40 2.39 -22.76 1.06
N LEU A 41 2.62 -21.45 0.99
CA LEU A 41 3.92 -20.87 0.60
C LEU A 41 4.67 -20.26 1.79
N GLY A 42 3.97 -19.97 2.88
CA GLY A 42 4.51 -19.27 4.04
C GLY A 42 4.31 -17.75 3.99
N PRO A 43 4.45 -17.07 5.13
CA PRO A 43 4.13 -15.65 5.27
C PRO A 43 5.11 -14.72 4.52
N ASP A 44 6.30 -15.19 4.25
CA ASP A 44 7.39 -14.41 3.65
C ASP A 44 7.56 -14.65 2.14
N HIS A 45 6.76 -15.53 1.54
CA HIS A 45 6.83 -15.81 0.12
C HIS A 45 6.40 -14.57 -0.71
N PRO A 46 7.04 -14.26 -1.85
CA PRO A 46 6.69 -13.11 -2.69
C PRO A 46 5.21 -13.05 -3.06
N ASP A 47 4.59 -14.19 -3.42
CA ASP A 47 3.16 -14.24 -3.77
C ASP A 47 2.26 -14.00 -2.55
N THR A 48 2.67 -14.45 -1.36
CA THR A 48 1.97 -14.15 -0.11
C THR A 48 2.02 -12.66 0.21
N LEU A 49 3.18 -12.02 -0.01
CA LEU A 49 3.32 -10.57 0.17
C LEU A 49 2.51 -9.78 -0.86
N ALA A 50 2.44 -10.25 -2.11
CA ALA A 50 1.57 -9.66 -3.13
C ALA A 50 0.09 -9.76 -2.74
N SER A 51 -0.37 -10.93 -2.27
CA SER A 51 -1.74 -11.13 -1.76
C SER A 51 -2.04 -10.23 -0.57
N ARG A 52 -1.08 -10.03 0.33
CA ARG A 52 -1.19 -9.11 1.47
C ARG A 52 -1.32 -7.66 1.03
N ASN A 53 -0.59 -7.24 -0.01
CA ASN A 53 -0.73 -5.92 -0.61
C ASN A 53 -2.12 -5.71 -1.23
N ASN A 54 -2.64 -6.71 -1.95
CA ASN A 54 -3.98 -6.65 -2.54
C ASN A 54 -5.07 -6.48 -1.47
N LEU A 55 -4.98 -7.24 -0.38
CA LEU A 55 -5.88 -7.12 0.76
C LEU A 55 -5.77 -5.74 1.43
N ALA A 56 -4.55 -5.23 1.59
CA ALA A 56 -4.32 -3.90 2.15
C ALA A 56 -4.96 -2.80 1.30
N TYR A 57 -4.82 -2.91 -0.03
CA TYR A 57 -5.46 -1.99 -0.96
C TYR A 57 -6.99 -2.06 -0.89
N ALA A 58 -7.56 -3.26 -0.81
CA ALA A 58 -9.00 -3.44 -0.65
C ALA A 58 -9.52 -2.83 0.67
N TYR A 59 -8.80 -3.02 1.78
CA TYR A 59 -9.12 -2.35 3.04
C TYR A 59 -9.05 -0.83 2.94
N GLN A 60 -8.06 -0.30 2.23
CA GLN A 60 -7.91 1.14 2.02
C GLN A 60 -9.07 1.70 1.19
N ALA A 61 -9.46 1.03 0.10
CA ALA A 61 -10.60 1.40 -0.74
C ALA A 61 -11.91 1.42 0.07
N ALA A 62 -12.10 0.45 0.95
CA ALA A 62 -13.26 0.36 1.85
C ALA A 62 -13.20 1.32 3.05
N GLY A 63 -12.19 2.20 3.14
CA GLY A 63 -12.00 3.09 4.28
C GLY A 63 -11.56 2.42 5.58
N ARG A 64 -11.23 1.12 5.56
CA ARG A 64 -10.73 0.36 6.71
C ARG A 64 -9.23 0.61 6.94
N LEU A 65 -8.87 1.87 7.12
CA LEU A 65 -7.49 2.37 7.05
C LEU A 65 -6.56 1.75 8.10
N GLY A 66 -7.04 1.46 9.30
CA GLY A 66 -6.25 0.79 10.33
C GLY A 66 -5.80 -0.62 9.91
N LYS A 67 -6.69 -1.38 9.26
CA LYS A 67 -6.37 -2.70 8.72
C LYS A 67 -5.40 -2.60 7.54
N ALA A 68 -5.61 -1.66 6.62
CA ALA A 68 -4.71 -1.39 5.50
C ALA A 68 -3.29 -1.09 5.98
N ILE A 69 -3.14 -0.15 6.91
CA ILE A 69 -1.86 0.24 7.51
C ILE A 69 -1.16 -0.98 8.13
N SER A 70 -1.89 -1.82 8.87
CA SER A 70 -1.34 -3.02 9.49
C SER A 70 -0.75 -3.98 8.44
N GLN A 71 -1.44 -4.22 7.32
CA GLN A 71 -0.95 -5.10 6.27
C GLN A 71 0.25 -4.50 5.53
N TYR A 72 0.19 -3.22 5.15
CA TYR A 72 1.31 -2.54 4.49
C TYR A 72 2.57 -2.50 5.35
N LYS A 73 2.45 -2.33 6.67
CA LYS A 73 3.59 -2.40 7.60
C LYS A 73 4.30 -3.76 7.55
N LYS A 74 3.54 -4.86 7.51
CA LYS A 74 4.11 -6.22 7.43
C LYS A 74 4.89 -6.42 6.14
N VAL A 75 4.33 -5.99 4.99
CA VAL A 75 5.00 -6.08 3.69
C VAL A 75 6.27 -5.24 3.69
N LEU A 76 6.19 -3.98 4.11
CA LEU A 76 7.35 -3.08 4.13
C LEU A 76 8.46 -3.60 5.05
N ALA A 77 8.13 -4.10 6.24
CA ALA A 77 9.12 -4.66 7.16
C ALA A 77 9.88 -5.85 6.55
N HIS A 78 9.17 -6.74 5.85
CA HIS A 78 9.80 -7.85 5.15
C HIS A 78 10.74 -7.37 4.03
N GLN A 79 10.25 -6.47 3.17
CA GLN A 79 11.03 -5.98 2.03
C GLN A 79 12.26 -5.18 2.47
N LEU A 80 12.17 -4.39 3.53
CA LEU A 80 13.32 -3.70 4.12
C LEU A 80 14.40 -4.69 4.56
N ARG A 81 14.00 -5.80 5.17
CA ARG A 81 14.92 -6.84 5.67
C ARG A 81 15.57 -7.63 4.54
N VAL A 82 14.82 -7.97 3.48
CA VAL A 82 15.27 -8.89 2.43
C VAL A 82 15.86 -8.17 1.23
N LEU A 83 15.25 -7.07 0.80
CA LEU A 83 15.59 -6.34 -0.42
C LEU A 83 16.38 -5.05 -0.14
N GLY A 84 16.26 -4.51 1.07
CA GLY A 84 16.85 -3.23 1.45
C GLY A 84 16.01 -2.02 1.06
N ALA A 85 16.38 -0.86 1.59
CA ALA A 85 15.60 0.39 1.49
C ALA A 85 15.50 0.95 0.06
N GLY A 86 16.52 0.72 -0.76
CA GLY A 86 16.61 1.26 -2.13
C GLY A 86 15.99 0.37 -3.20
N HIS A 87 15.46 -0.80 -2.85
CA HIS A 87 14.84 -1.68 -3.83
C HIS A 87 13.50 -1.08 -4.33
N PRO A 88 13.17 -1.16 -5.64
CA PRO A 88 11.94 -0.60 -6.19
C PRO A 88 10.68 -1.07 -5.45
N ASP A 89 10.57 -2.34 -5.11
CA ASP A 89 9.42 -2.89 -4.38
C ASP A 89 9.32 -2.32 -2.96
N THR A 90 10.46 -2.10 -2.29
CA THR A 90 10.48 -1.47 -0.97
C THR A 90 10.04 0.00 -1.03
N ILE A 91 10.46 0.71 -2.07
CA ILE A 91 10.03 2.11 -2.32
C ILE A 91 8.52 2.14 -2.57
N ALA A 92 7.99 1.24 -3.42
CA ALA A 92 6.57 1.15 -3.71
C ALA A 92 5.74 0.83 -2.45
N SER A 93 6.15 -0.14 -1.65
CA SER A 93 5.46 -0.49 -0.39
C SER A 93 5.51 0.63 0.64
N ARG A 94 6.62 1.38 0.70
CA ARG A 94 6.70 2.58 1.55
C ARG A 94 5.73 3.66 1.10
N ASN A 95 5.58 3.86 -0.22
CA ASN A 95 4.61 4.79 -0.78
C ASN A 95 3.16 4.37 -0.47
N ASN A 96 2.83 3.08 -0.56
CA ASN A 96 1.50 2.55 -0.22
C ASN A 96 1.18 2.80 1.26
N LEU A 97 2.12 2.54 2.17
CA LEU A 97 1.95 2.82 3.59
C LEU A 97 1.78 4.32 3.85
N ALA A 98 2.58 5.17 3.21
CA ALA A 98 2.46 6.62 3.32
C ALA A 98 1.08 7.11 2.85
N SER A 99 0.58 6.58 1.73
CA SER A 99 -0.73 6.89 1.19
C SER A 99 -1.87 6.46 2.13
N ALA A 100 -1.74 5.30 2.77
CA ALA A 100 -2.72 4.85 3.76
C ALA A 100 -2.73 5.74 5.02
N TYR A 101 -1.56 6.18 5.49
CA TYR A 101 -1.49 7.18 6.56
C TYR A 101 -2.07 8.53 6.16
N TYR A 102 -1.79 8.98 4.93
CA TYR A 102 -2.37 10.22 4.39
C TYR A 102 -3.90 10.14 4.35
N ALA A 103 -4.45 9.05 3.82
CA ALA A 103 -5.91 8.81 3.78
C ALA A 103 -6.53 8.78 5.18
N ALA A 104 -5.79 8.30 6.19
CA ALA A 104 -6.21 8.29 7.59
C ALA A 104 -6.05 9.66 8.29
N GLY A 105 -5.60 10.69 7.59
CA GLY A 105 -5.31 12.01 8.18
C GLY A 105 -4.07 12.03 9.10
N ARG A 106 -3.31 10.94 9.13
CA ARG A 106 -2.12 10.77 9.96
C ARG A 106 -0.89 11.35 9.28
N LEU A 107 -0.92 12.68 9.08
CA LEU A 107 0.09 13.40 8.28
C LEU A 107 1.48 13.40 8.93
N GLY A 108 1.56 13.29 10.26
CA GLY A 108 2.82 13.15 10.99
C GLY A 108 3.59 11.90 10.64
N GLU A 109 2.90 10.80 10.29
CA GLU A 109 3.51 9.55 9.84
C GLU A 109 3.66 9.50 8.31
N ALA A 110 2.72 10.07 7.57
CA ALA A 110 2.74 10.06 6.10
C ALA A 110 3.92 10.86 5.53
N ILE A 111 4.14 12.09 6.00
CA ILE A 111 5.14 13.02 5.46
C ILE A 111 6.56 12.43 5.53
N PRO A 112 7.07 11.92 6.66
CA PRO A 112 8.41 11.33 6.70
C PRO A 112 8.59 10.14 5.75
N LEU A 113 7.53 9.36 5.52
CA LEU A 113 7.58 8.25 4.56
C LEU A 113 7.63 8.75 3.12
N PHE A 114 6.83 9.75 2.75
CA PHE A 114 6.89 10.37 1.42
C PHE A 114 8.24 11.05 1.17
N GLU A 115 8.85 11.66 2.17
CA GLU A 115 10.22 12.23 2.06
C GLU A 115 11.24 11.15 1.72
N LYS A 116 11.18 9.99 2.38
CA LYS A 116 12.04 8.84 2.07
C LYS A 116 11.78 8.27 0.68
N VAL A 117 10.50 8.14 0.29
CA VAL A 117 10.12 7.69 -1.06
C VAL A 117 10.71 8.61 -2.11
N LEU A 118 10.56 9.93 -1.95
CA LEU A 118 11.11 10.91 -2.90
C LEU A 118 12.64 10.84 -2.99
N ALA A 119 13.33 10.76 -1.85
CA ALA A 119 14.80 10.68 -1.81
C ALA A 119 15.31 9.39 -2.48
N ASP A 120 14.70 8.24 -2.19
CA ASP A 120 15.10 6.97 -2.78
C ASP A 120 14.76 6.89 -4.27
N SER A 121 13.58 7.38 -4.70
CA SER A 121 13.19 7.45 -6.10
C SER A 121 14.14 8.35 -6.90
N ALA A 122 14.48 9.52 -6.39
CA ALA A 122 15.40 10.44 -7.05
C ALA A 122 16.81 9.83 -7.20
N ARG A 123 17.27 9.09 -6.18
CA ARG A 123 18.58 8.43 -6.20
C ARG A 123 18.62 7.23 -7.16
N VAL A 124 17.56 6.43 -7.24
CA VAL A 124 17.52 5.18 -8.01
C VAL A 124 17.07 5.40 -9.45
N LEU A 125 16.09 6.26 -9.67
CA LEU A 125 15.46 6.49 -10.99
C LEU A 125 15.86 7.81 -11.62
N GLY A 126 16.38 8.76 -10.84
CA GLY A 126 16.68 10.12 -11.24
C GLY A 126 15.57 11.13 -10.87
N PRO A 127 15.94 12.44 -10.80
CA PRO A 127 15.03 13.48 -10.33
C PRO A 127 13.85 13.75 -11.27
N ASP A 128 14.00 13.47 -12.56
CA ASP A 128 13.00 13.75 -13.60
C ASP A 128 12.17 12.52 -14.00
N HIS A 129 12.44 11.37 -13.37
CA HIS A 129 11.67 10.15 -13.64
C HIS A 129 10.19 10.34 -13.24
N PRO A 130 9.21 9.82 -14.02
CA PRO A 130 7.79 9.99 -13.73
C PRO A 130 7.38 9.57 -12.30
N ASP A 131 7.95 8.49 -11.78
CA ASP A 131 7.67 8.03 -10.42
C ASP A 131 8.25 8.96 -9.35
N THR A 132 9.43 9.56 -9.62
CA THR A 132 10.02 10.58 -8.75
C THR A 132 9.16 11.84 -8.71
N LEU A 133 8.66 12.27 -9.87
CA LEU A 133 7.75 13.42 -9.96
C LEU A 133 6.41 13.14 -9.25
N THR A 134 5.91 11.91 -9.34
CA THR A 134 4.71 11.47 -8.60
C THR A 134 4.97 11.49 -7.09
N SER A 135 6.11 10.99 -6.64
CA SER A 135 6.50 11.01 -5.22
C SER A 135 6.59 12.45 -4.68
N ARG A 136 7.10 13.37 -5.48
CA ARG A 136 7.15 14.81 -5.14
C ARG A 136 5.75 15.38 -4.96
N ARG A 137 4.83 15.10 -5.89
CA ARG A 137 3.43 15.56 -5.79
C ARG A 137 2.72 15.02 -4.55
N ASN A 138 2.95 13.75 -4.21
CA ASN A 138 2.37 13.13 -3.01
C ASN A 138 2.86 13.82 -1.73
N LEU A 139 4.16 14.11 -1.65
CA LEU A 139 4.75 14.84 -0.52
C LEU A 139 4.18 16.25 -0.39
N GLU A 140 4.10 16.98 -1.50
CA GLU A 140 3.53 18.33 -1.53
C GLU A 140 2.07 18.34 -1.09
N ALA A 141 1.26 17.38 -1.56
CA ALA A 141 -0.14 17.25 -1.15
C ALA A 141 -0.26 17.01 0.36
N ALA A 142 0.57 16.14 0.93
CA ALA A 142 0.57 15.86 2.36
C ALA A 142 0.99 17.09 3.20
N ARG A 143 1.98 17.85 2.75
CA ARG A 143 2.41 19.10 3.41
C ARG A 143 1.32 20.16 3.39
N ARG A 144 0.67 20.37 2.23
CA ARG A 144 -0.47 21.32 2.11
C ARG A 144 -1.62 20.92 3.01
N ALA A 145 -1.97 19.64 3.09
CA ALA A 145 -3.04 19.15 3.97
C ALA A 145 -2.73 19.45 5.45
N ARG A 146 -1.46 19.29 5.87
CA ARG A 146 -1.02 19.62 7.24
C ARG A 146 -1.13 21.12 7.53
N GLU A 147 -0.74 21.97 6.59
CA GLU A 147 -0.81 23.44 6.73
C GLU A 147 -2.26 23.90 6.85
N SER A 148 -3.15 23.36 5.98
CA SER A 148 -4.59 23.68 6.00
C SER A 148 -5.26 23.25 7.31
N GLY A 149 -4.90 22.05 7.84
CA GLY A 149 -5.39 21.57 9.12
C GLY A 149 -4.95 22.44 10.29
N SER A 150 -3.70 22.92 10.28
CA SER A 150 -3.18 23.83 11.31
C SER A 150 -3.80 25.22 11.25
N ALA A 151 -4.12 25.72 10.06
CA ALA A 151 -4.78 27.03 9.88
C ALA A 151 -6.22 26.99 10.41
N SER A 152 -6.96 25.92 10.14
CA SER A 152 -8.34 25.72 10.63
C SER A 152 -8.41 25.60 12.17
N ALA A 153 -7.38 25.01 12.79
CA ALA A 153 -7.31 24.87 14.25
C ALA A 153 -6.92 26.17 14.98
N ARG A 154 -6.46 27.20 14.25
CA ARG A 154 -6.06 28.51 14.81
C ARG A 154 -7.09 29.64 14.56
N ALA A 155 -8.17 29.37 13.84
CA ALA A 155 -9.25 30.33 13.67
C ALA A 155 -10.05 30.45 14.98
N PRO A 156 -10.32 31.69 15.48
CA PRO A 156 -11.04 31.93 16.73
C PRO A 156 -12.49 31.49 16.66
#